data_0d7645bbe9acc4611b580e99ee81ff56
#
_entry.id   0d7645bbe9acc4611b580e99ee81ff56
#
_cell.length_a   1.000
_cell.length_b   1.000
_cell.length_c   1.000
_cell.angle_alpha   90.00
_cell.angle_beta   90.00
_cell.angle_gamma   90.00
#
_symmetry.space_group_name_H-M   'P 1'
#
loop_
_entity.id
_entity.type
_entity.pdbx_description
1 polymer ?
#
loop_
_entity_poly.entity_id
_entity_poly.type
_entity_poly.pdbx_seq_one_letter_code
_entity_poly.pdbx_strand_id
1 'polypeptide(L)'
;MDNIYDFGVAGGGDGVIKLPMDFKGKGGKPDELVKAKSLFPGARNGSNKPIDDAREKFAKWVTSPDNPRFSMLMANRMWKRAMSIGLFEPVDKFLEGTRESPGTVISNPAVMEFLQTTLTECGFDLKAFQKVLFSTRTYALGTNANQVDPRMPYTFHGRAVRRMSAEQVWDSMATLVVPDIDYRKGSALNPNAVVGGRNLGKSVYDVYKEVATLKPTEISAWVDKVISYSPASSKGGDSMMMMDSMMSAKDSNAAAATKDSAKWSGYNAGLLRAAELSAPTPPDHFLRKFGQSSREVIEGGSSESDVTQVLSLINGHVEKSIIAESKAVVYKSIEAAASPEDKVKAAFLAVLTRYPTPAELDLLVPEAKKGREGIKNILYVLLNSNEFMFIL
;
A
#
# COMPACT_ATOMS: atom_id res chain seq x y z
N MET A 1 -17.47 -23.53 -0.59
CA MET A 1 -18.15 -22.27 -0.18
C MET A 1 -17.19 -21.35 0.56
N ASP A 2 -16.18 -21.87 1.22
CA ASP A 2 -15.27 -21.11 2.09
C ASP A 2 -14.57 -19.95 1.36
N ASN A 3 -14.21 -20.14 0.09
CA ASN A 3 -13.50 -19.09 -0.68
C ASN A 3 -14.36 -17.91 -1.14
N ILE A 4 -15.69 -17.95 -1.01
CA ILE A 4 -16.56 -16.81 -1.33
C ILE A 4 -16.72 -15.90 -0.11
N TYR A 5 -16.62 -16.45 1.08
CA TYR A 5 -16.75 -15.71 2.34
C TYR A 5 -15.49 -14.92 2.72
N ASP A 6 -14.31 -15.31 2.20
CA ASP A 6 -13.04 -14.64 2.50
C ASP A 6 -12.95 -13.20 1.94
N PHE A 7 -13.82 -12.82 1.00
CA PHE A 7 -13.82 -11.52 0.32
C PHE A 7 -14.97 -10.60 0.71
N GLY A 8 -15.86 -11.05 1.57
CA GLY A 8 -17.00 -10.24 1.99
C GLY A 8 -17.28 -10.38 3.49
N VAL A 9 -17.41 -9.26 4.18
CA VAL A 9 -17.93 -9.25 5.54
C VAL A 9 -19.45 -9.37 5.44
N ALA A 10 -19.96 -10.61 5.51
CA ALA A 10 -21.41 -10.83 5.60
C ALA A 10 -21.95 -10.20 6.89
N GLY A 11 -23.07 -9.49 6.81
CA GLY A 11 -23.83 -9.08 7.99
C GLY A 11 -24.28 -10.33 8.74
N GLY A 12 -23.73 -10.58 9.92
CA GLY A 12 -24.36 -11.48 10.87
C GLY A 12 -25.73 -10.90 11.23
N GLY A 13 -26.74 -11.78 11.41
CA GLY A 13 -28.05 -11.34 11.88
C GLY A 13 -27.98 -10.53 13.19
N ASP A 14 -29.09 -10.07 13.69
CA ASP A 14 -29.21 -9.25 14.89
C ASP A 14 -28.50 -9.91 16.08
N GLY A 15 -27.20 -9.59 16.21
CA GLY A 15 -26.39 -10.03 17.35
C GLY A 15 -26.93 -9.42 18.62
N VAL A 16 -27.40 -10.26 19.51
CA VAL A 16 -27.86 -9.84 20.83
C VAL A 16 -26.72 -10.01 21.81
N ILE A 17 -26.30 -8.93 22.42
CA ILE A 17 -25.27 -8.94 23.47
C ILE A 17 -25.95 -9.01 24.82
N LYS A 18 -25.58 -9.98 25.65
CA LYS A 18 -26.00 -10.10 27.03
C LYS A 18 -24.89 -9.72 27.97
N LEU A 19 -25.26 -9.13 29.11
CA LEU A 19 -24.30 -8.92 30.20
C LEU A 19 -23.78 -10.27 30.73
N PRO A 20 -22.50 -10.37 31.10
CA PRO A 20 -21.94 -11.60 31.68
C PRO A 20 -22.73 -12.06 32.90
N MET A 21 -22.76 -13.37 33.15
CA MET A 21 -23.45 -13.97 34.31
C MET A 21 -22.88 -13.49 35.65
N ASP A 22 -21.64 -13.04 35.67
CA ASP A 22 -20.93 -12.50 36.84
C ASP A 22 -20.92 -10.96 36.87
N PHE A 23 -21.71 -10.28 36.05
CA PHE A 23 -21.76 -8.83 35.99
C PHE A 23 -22.16 -8.22 37.35
N LYS A 24 -21.28 -7.35 37.89
CA LYS A 24 -21.48 -6.64 39.18
C LYS A 24 -21.55 -5.11 39.03
N GLY A 25 -21.61 -4.62 37.77
CA GLY A 25 -21.63 -3.18 37.50
C GLY A 25 -22.96 -2.53 37.84
N LYS A 26 -22.95 -1.20 38.01
CA LYS A 26 -24.17 -0.40 38.18
C LYS A 26 -24.86 -0.25 36.82
N GLY A 27 -26.18 -0.43 36.76
CA GLY A 27 -26.98 -0.13 35.57
C GLY A 27 -27.37 -1.31 34.70
N GLY A 28 -27.21 -2.53 35.17
CA GLY A 28 -27.67 -3.76 34.49
C GLY A 28 -27.69 -4.95 35.42
N LYS A 29 -28.33 -6.03 34.99
CA LYS A 29 -28.41 -7.29 35.72
C LYS A 29 -27.65 -8.38 34.93
N PRO A 30 -27.08 -9.41 35.60
CA PRO A 30 -26.55 -10.58 34.91
C PRO A 30 -27.54 -11.11 33.86
N ASP A 31 -27.04 -11.52 32.70
CA ASP A 31 -27.79 -12.07 31.54
C ASP A 31 -28.82 -11.09 30.91
N GLU A 32 -28.81 -9.81 31.29
CA GLU A 32 -29.66 -8.77 30.70
C GLU A 32 -29.23 -8.44 29.28
N LEU A 33 -30.20 -8.29 28.38
CA LEU A 33 -29.97 -7.86 27.00
C LEU A 33 -29.55 -6.39 26.94
N VAL A 34 -28.38 -6.14 26.37
CA VAL A 34 -27.82 -4.78 26.24
C VAL A 34 -27.92 -4.31 24.79
N LYS A 35 -28.41 -3.09 24.62
CA LYS A 35 -28.36 -2.40 23.34
C LYS A 35 -27.02 -1.68 23.17
N ALA A 36 -26.43 -1.84 21.99
CA ALA A 36 -25.22 -1.08 21.65
C ALA A 36 -25.47 0.42 21.72
N LYS A 37 -24.56 1.15 22.36
CA LYS A 37 -24.53 2.61 22.40
C LYS A 37 -23.18 3.09 21.89
N SER A 38 -23.19 4.18 21.10
CA SER A 38 -21.96 4.86 20.72
C SER A 38 -21.36 5.62 21.91
N LEU A 39 -20.04 5.72 21.99
CA LEU A 39 -19.32 6.45 23.04
C LEU A 39 -19.51 7.97 22.92
N PHE A 40 -19.78 8.46 21.71
CA PHE A 40 -20.02 9.86 21.42
C PHE A 40 -21.42 10.05 20.82
N PRO A 41 -22.02 11.24 20.91
CA PRO A 41 -23.27 11.54 20.24
C PRO A 41 -23.20 11.18 18.75
N GLY A 42 -24.26 10.57 18.24
CA GLY A 42 -24.26 10.00 16.89
C GLY A 42 -24.02 11.03 15.80
N ALA A 43 -23.37 10.59 14.74
CA ALA A 43 -23.25 11.34 13.52
C ALA A 43 -24.63 11.83 13.04
N ARG A 44 -24.72 13.10 12.70
CA ARG A 44 -25.88 13.64 11.99
C ARG A 44 -25.90 12.96 10.61
N ASN A 45 -26.80 12.00 10.45
CA ASN A 45 -27.04 11.41 9.15
C ASN A 45 -27.58 12.49 8.21
N GLY A 46 -26.79 12.94 7.25
CA GLY A 46 -27.25 13.84 6.19
C GLY A 46 -28.29 13.21 5.25
N SER A 47 -28.71 11.99 5.54
CA SER A 47 -29.75 11.24 4.85
C SER A 47 -30.90 10.95 5.80
N ASN A 48 -32.09 11.40 5.45
CA ASN A 48 -33.34 11.14 6.18
C ASN A 48 -33.82 9.68 6.09
N LYS A 49 -33.03 8.77 5.55
CA LYS A 49 -33.40 7.35 5.46
C LYS A 49 -32.87 6.62 6.70
N PRO A 50 -33.74 5.83 7.38
CA PRO A 50 -33.30 4.95 8.46
C PRO A 50 -32.27 3.98 7.89
N ILE A 51 -31.13 3.84 8.57
CA ILE A 51 -30.10 2.85 8.24
C ILE A 51 -30.44 1.61 9.06
N ASP A 52 -30.80 0.53 8.41
CA ASP A 52 -31.17 -0.71 9.10
C ASP A 52 -29.94 -1.57 9.44
N ASP A 53 -28.83 -1.44 8.71
CA ASP A 53 -27.59 -2.18 8.97
C ASP A 53 -26.79 -1.54 10.13
N ALA A 54 -26.56 -2.32 11.19
CA ALA A 54 -25.78 -1.90 12.34
C ALA A 54 -24.33 -1.56 11.99
N ARG A 55 -23.71 -2.23 11.00
CA ARG A 55 -22.36 -1.95 10.52
C ARG A 55 -22.30 -0.63 9.78
N GLU A 56 -23.29 -0.32 8.97
CA GLU A 56 -23.36 0.95 8.27
C GLU A 56 -23.53 2.11 9.27
N LYS A 57 -24.36 1.92 10.30
CA LYS A 57 -24.48 2.87 11.41
C LYS A 57 -23.15 3.09 12.12
N PHE A 58 -22.45 2.00 12.43
CA PHE A 58 -21.15 2.06 13.10
C PHE A 58 -20.10 2.74 12.20
N ALA A 59 -20.02 2.37 10.93
CA ALA A 59 -19.11 2.97 9.98
C ALA A 59 -19.32 4.47 9.85
N LYS A 60 -20.56 4.90 9.66
CA LYS A 60 -20.92 6.33 9.58
C LYS A 60 -20.62 7.09 10.89
N TRP A 61 -20.81 6.44 12.03
CA TRP A 61 -20.46 7.04 13.31
C TRP A 61 -18.94 7.19 13.47
N VAL A 62 -18.16 6.17 13.16
CA VAL A 62 -16.69 6.21 13.27
C VAL A 62 -16.11 7.28 12.35
N THR A 63 -16.57 7.37 11.11
CA THR A 63 -16.04 8.29 10.09
C THR A 63 -16.75 9.64 10.05
N SER A 64 -17.59 9.93 11.04
CA SER A 64 -18.29 11.21 11.10
C SER A 64 -17.33 12.39 11.27
N PRO A 65 -17.58 13.53 10.59
CA PRO A 65 -16.89 14.79 10.87
C PRO A 65 -17.00 15.22 12.34
N ASP A 66 -18.09 14.83 13.00
CA ASP A 66 -18.32 15.14 14.42
C ASP A 66 -17.51 14.23 15.37
N ASN A 67 -16.80 13.22 14.84
CA ASN A 67 -15.91 12.37 15.62
C ASN A 67 -14.48 12.95 15.63
N PRO A 68 -14.10 13.68 16.68
CA PRO A 68 -12.80 14.34 16.73
C PRO A 68 -11.62 13.35 16.78
N ARG A 69 -11.88 12.12 17.24
CA ARG A 69 -10.85 11.07 17.31
C ARG A 69 -10.46 10.56 15.93
N PHE A 70 -11.44 10.36 15.06
CA PHE A 70 -11.19 9.89 13.71
C PHE A 70 -10.36 10.91 12.92
N SER A 71 -10.80 12.18 12.88
CA SER A 71 -10.10 13.24 12.16
C SER A 71 -8.68 13.45 12.69
N MET A 72 -8.50 13.45 14.03
CA MET A 72 -7.22 13.64 14.69
C MET A 72 -6.22 12.51 14.34
N LEU A 73 -6.64 11.25 14.49
CA LEU A 73 -5.78 10.10 14.21
C LEU A 73 -5.42 10.02 12.74
N MET A 74 -6.38 10.23 11.83
CA MET A 74 -6.12 10.23 10.40
C MET A 74 -5.20 11.37 9.98
N ALA A 75 -5.43 12.58 10.49
CA ALA A 75 -4.57 13.73 10.22
C ALA A 75 -3.13 13.46 10.69
N ASN A 76 -2.95 12.92 11.91
CA ASN A 76 -1.63 12.60 12.44
C ASN A 76 -0.91 11.50 11.65
N ARG A 77 -1.63 10.45 11.21
CA ARG A 77 -1.08 9.41 10.34
C ARG A 77 -0.61 9.98 8.99
N MET A 78 -1.42 10.84 8.36
CA MET A 78 -1.05 11.46 7.10
C MET A 78 0.12 12.42 7.26
N TRP A 79 0.15 13.19 8.38
CA TRP A 79 1.28 14.02 8.74
C TRP A 79 2.56 13.21 8.91
N LYS A 80 2.52 12.10 9.68
CA LYS A 80 3.68 11.20 9.85
C LYS A 80 4.18 10.66 8.51
N ARG A 81 3.28 10.29 7.61
CA ARG A 81 3.67 9.85 6.26
C ARG A 81 4.41 10.92 5.46
N ALA A 82 4.02 12.18 5.62
CA ALA A 82 4.68 13.30 4.95
C ALA A 82 5.96 13.73 5.65
N MET A 83 5.93 13.87 6.97
CA MET A 83 7.00 14.50 7.77
C MET A 83 7.89 13.51 8.52
N SER A 84 7.63 12.21 8.38
CA SER A 84 8.34 11.09 9.02
C SER A 84 8.03 10.87 10.50
N ILE A 85 7.60 11.89 11.23
CA ILE A 85 7.23 11.84 12.65
C ILE A 85 5.85 12.44 12.83
N GLY A 86 5.03 11.83 13.69
CA GLY A 86 3.72 12.35 14.06
C GLY A 86 3.79 13.58 14.96
N LEU A 87 2.72 14.33 15.05
CA LEU A 87 2.56 15.37 16.08
C LEU A 87 2.41 14.76 17.48
N PHE A 88 2.06 13.51 17.54
CA PHE A 88 2.16 12.65 18.72
C PHE A 88 2.49 11.22 18.30
N GLU A 89 3.18 10.51 19.17
CA GLU A 89 3.59 9.12 18.98
C GLU A 89 3.22 8.27 20.21
N PRO A 90 2.88 7.00 20.06
CA PRO A 90 2.59 6.30 18.80
C PRO A 90 1.32 6.84 18.14
N VAL A 91 1.32 6.95 16.80
CA VAL A 91 0.21 7.57 16.05
C VAL A 91 -1.14 6.89 16.23
N ASP A 92 -1.14 5.61 16.60
CA ASP A 92 -2.35 4.81 16.78
C ASP A 92 -2.84 4.78 18.24
N LYS A 93 -2.08 5.36 19.16
CA LYS A 93 -2.38 5.31 20.59
C LYS A 93 -2.48 6.72 21.17
N PHE A 94 -3.67 7.26 21.16
CA PHE A 94 -3.94 8.51 21.84
C PHE A 94 -4.63 8.27 23.18
N LEU A 95 -4.01 8.72 24.27
CA LEU A 95 -4.52 8.63 25.62
C LEU A 95 -4.94 10.03 26.10
N GLU A 96 -6.15 10.15 26.60
CA GLU A 96 -6.55 11.35 27.33
C GLU A 96 -5.87 11.40 28.69
N GLY A 97 -5.40 12.57 29.06
CA GLY A 97 -4.87 12.79 30.40
C GLY A 97 -5.96 12.63 31.46
N THR A 98 -5.58 12.02 32.56
CA THR A 98 -6.41 11.95 33.79
C THR A 98 -5.71 12.69 34.92
N ARG A 99 -6.37 12.84 36.07
CA ARG A 99 -5.71 13.40 37.26
C ARG A 99 -4.48 12.61 37.71
N GLU A 100 -4.44 11.31 37.39
CA GLU A 100 -3.43 10.36 37.88
C GLU A 100 -2.37 10.02 36.81
N SER A 101 -2.65 10.32 35.54
CA SER A 101 -1.75 9.98 34.43
C SER A 101 -1.75 11.07 33.38
N PRO A 102 -0.58 11.57 32.97
CA PRO A 102 -0.50 12.48 31.84
C PRO A 102 -0.96 11.77 30.57
N GLY A 103 -1.78 12.46 29.76
CA GLY A 103 -2.19 11.96 28.46
C GLY A 103 -1.08 12.05 27.42
N THR A 104 -1.43 11.68 26.20
CA THR A 104 -0.55 11.84 25.04
C THR A 104 -0.26 13.34 24.81
N VAL A 105 1.01 13.68 24.74
CA VAL A 105 1.45 15.05 24.46
C VAL A 105 1.45 15.28 22.96
N ILE A 106 0.75 16.29 22.52
CA ILE A 106 0.78 16.76 21.12
C ILE A 106 1.86 17.82 21.00
N SER A 107 2.85 17.62 20.14
CA SER A 107 3.99 18.53 19.96
C SER A 107 3.60 19.94 19.54
N ASN A 108 2.54 20.08 18.76
CA ASN A 108 1.97 21.36 18.37
C ASN A 108 0.44 21.26 18.24
N PRO A 109 -0.32 21.65 19.29
CA PRO A 109 -1.77 21.58 19.28
C PRO A 109 -2.43 22.44 18.18
N ALA A 110 -1.89 23.63 17.89
CA ALA A 110 -2.44 24.51 16.86
C ALA A 110 -2.31 23.91 15.45
N VAL A 111 -1.18 23.24 15.16
CA VAL A 111 -1.00 22.52 13.90
C VAL A 111 -1.96 21.33 13.86
N MET A 112 -2.17 20.61 14.95
CA MET A 112 -3.12 19.50 15.00
C MET A 112 -4.54 19.96 14.69
N GLU A 113 -4.99 21.05 15.31
CA GLU A 113 -6.30 21.64 15.04
C GLU A 113 -6.46 22.06 13.57
N PHE A 114 -5.44 22.73 13.02
CA PHE A 114 -5.40 23.08 11.60
C PHE A 114 -5.54 21.84 10.70
N LEU A 115 -4.80 20.77 10.98
CA LEU A 115 -4.85 19.55 10.19
C LEU A 115 -6.21 18.84 10.28
N GLN A 116 -6.82 18.80 11.46
CA GLN A 116 -8.15 18.22 11.65
C GLN A 116 -9.21 19.01 10.86
N THR A 117 -9.20 20.33 10.97
CA THR A 117 -10.11 21.22 10.26
C THR A 117 -9.94 21.03 8.74
N THR A 118 -8.70 21.10 8.25
CA THR A 118 -8.39 20.94 6.81
C THR A 118 -8.85 19.57 6.29
N LEU A 119 -8.61 18.48 7.02
CA LEU A 119 -9.05 17.15 6.60
C LEU A 119 -10.57 17.04 6.51
N THR A 120 -11.27 17.66 7.46
CA THR A 120 -12.74 17.69 7.49
C THR A 120 -13.30 18.55 6.34
N GLU A 121 -12.72 19.73 6.10
CA GLU A 121 -13.07 20.62 5.00
C GLU A 121 -12.81 19.99 3.62
N CYS A 122 -11.77 19.16 3.49
CA CYS A 122 -11.54 18.34 2.29
C CYS A 122 -12.56 17.19 2.16
N GLY A 123 -13.52 17.03 3.04
CA GLY A 123 -14.49 15.93 3.03
C GLY A 123 -13.83 14.55 3.16
N PHE A 124 -12.69 14.47 3.87
CA PHE A 124 -11.84 13.28 3.99
C PHE A 124 -11.24 12.78 2.66
N ASP A 125 -11.17 13.64 1.64
CA ASP A 125 -10.39 13.35 0.43
C ASP A 125 -8.90 13.37 0.78
N LEU A 126 -8.32 12.17 0.88
CA LEU A 126 -6.92 12.00 1.25
C LEU A 126 -5.95 12.58 0.21
N LYS A 127 -6.31 12.60 -1.08
CA LYS A 127 -5.47 13.21 -2.12
C LYS A 127 -5.42 14.72 -2.00
N ALA A 128 -6.59 15.35 -1.80
CA ALA A 128 -6.69 16.78 -1.56
C ALA A 128 -5.92 17.18 -0.30
N PHE A 129 -6.08 16.44 0.79
CA PHE A 129 -5.38 16.68 2.04
C PHE A 129 -3.85 16.51 1.90
N GLN A 130 -3.38 15.46 1.24
CA GLN A 130 -1.95 15.28 0.96
C GLN A 130 -1.36 16.41 0.13
N LYS A 131 -2.11 16.92 -0.87
CA LYS A 131 -1.68 18.07 -1.65
C LYS A 131 -1.44 19.30 -0.75
N VAL A 132 -2.32 19.53 0.22
CA VAL A 132 -2.10 20.61 1.22
C VAL A 132 -0.83 20.35 2.01
N LEU A 133 -0.62 19.14 2.56
CA LEU A 133 0.57 18.80 3.34
C LEU A 133 1.87 19.04 2.55
N PHE A 134 1.94 18.55 1.32
CA PHE A 134 3.12 18.69 0.46
C PHE A 134 3.35 20.14 -0.02
N SER A 135 2.33 20.99 0.04
CA SER A 135 2.45 22.43 -0.30
C SER A 135 2.88 23.28 0.89
N THR A 136 3.04 22.72 2.08
CA THR A 136 3.47 23.47 3.27
C THR A 136 4.96 23.85 3.20
N ARG A 137 5.30 24.99 3.79
CA ARG A 137 6.72 25.39 3.94
C ARG A 137 7.50 24.39 4.78
N THR A 138 6.87 23.77 5.78
CA THR A 138 7.48 22.73 6.62
C THR A 138 7.94 21.54 5.78
N TYR A 139 7.14 21.12 4.80
CA TYR A 139 7.52 20.04 3.89
C TYR A 139 8.67 20.42 2.97
N ALA A 140 8.73 21.69 2.55
CA ALA A 140 9.78 22.22 1.69
C ALA A 140 11.11 22.45 2.40
N LEU A 141 11.16 22.37 3.75
CA LEU A 141 12.42 22.41 4.50
C LEU A 141 13.27 21.17 4.18
N GLY A 142 14.59 21.36 4.16
CA GLY A 142 15.53 20.25 4.02
C GLY A 142 15.40 19.23 5.14
N THR A 143 15.92 18.03 4.91
CA THR A 143 15.88 16.97 5.91
C THR A 143 16.84 17.25 7.08
N ASN A 144 16.39 16.88 8.27
CA ASN A 144 17.22 16.91 9.47
C ASN A 144 17.89 15.52 9.63
N ALA A 145 19.21 15.49 9.45
CA ALA A 145 20.00 14.27 9.59
C ALA A 145 20.30 13.90 11.05
N ASN A 146 19.96 14.77 12.02
CA ASN A 146 20.15 14.46 13.43
C ASN A 146 19.20 13.37 13.88
N GLN A 147 19.68 12.48 14.74
CA GLN A 147 18.84 11.46 15.34
C GLN A 147 17.75 12.11 16.18
N VAL A 148 16.51 11.74 15.88
CA VAL A 148 15.33 12.24 16.59
C VAL A 148 14.98 11.24 17.69
N ASP A 149 14.87 11.70 18.94
CA ASP A 149 14.34 10.87 20.04
C ASP A 149 12.80 10.82 19.92
N PRO A 150 12.19 9.67 19.63
CA PRO A 150 10.73 9.55 19.47
C PRO A 150 9.96 9.82 20.78
N ARG A 151 10.66 9.90 21.92
CA ARG A 151 10.06 10.21 23.23
C ARG A 151 9.94 11.69 23.50
N MET A 152 10.64 12.52 22.72
CA MET A 152 10.62 13.97 22.85
C MET A 152 9.77 14.61 21.76
N PRO A 153 9.00 15.68 22.08
CA PRO A 153 8.24 16.42 21.07
C PRO A 153 9.17 16.96 19.98
N TYR A 154 8.88 16.62 18.74
CA TYR A 154 9.69 17.10 17.61
C TYR A 154 9.19 18.47 17.13
N THR A 155 10.10 19.42 16.96
CA THR A 155 9.76 20.82 16.62
C THR A 155 9.83 21.13 15.12
N PHE A 156 10.02 20.11 14.28
CA PHE A 156 9.97 20.21 12.80
C PHE A 156 10.90 21.30 12.21
N HIS A 157 12.16 21.33 12.64
CA HIS A 157 13.21 22.14 11.99
C HIS A 157 13.51 21.69 10.56
N GLY A 158 13.06 20.54 10.17
CA GLY A 158 13.12 19.89 8.87
C GLY A 158 12.39 18.56 8.93
N ARG A 159 12.28 17.87 7.82
CA ARG A 159 11.76 16.50 7.82
C ARG A 159 12.79 15.54 8.45
N ALA A 160 12.38 14.61 9.25
CA ALA A 160 13.28 13.55 9.70
C ALA A 160 13.59 12.60 8.54
N VAL A 161 14.88 12.23 8.42
CA VAL A 161 15.29 11.20 7.46
C VAL A 161 14.59 9.89 7.81
N ARG A 162 13.97 9.26 6.83
CA ARG A 162 13.37 7.95 7.00
C ARG A 162 13.73 7.02 5.85
N ARG A 163 13.84 5.76 6.15
CA ARG A 163 13.99 4.73 5.13
C ARG A 163 12.70 4.59 4.32
N MET A 164 12.82 4.36 3.02
CA MET A 164 11.69 4.00 2.18
C MET A 164 11.09 2.65 2.63
N SER A 165 9.78 2.51 2.52
CA SER A 165 9.13 1.21 2.67
C SER A 165 9.48 0.28 1.51
N ALA A 166 9.25 -1.02 1.68
CA ALA A 166 9.47 -2.00 0.62
C ALA A 166 8.73 -1.64 -0.68
N GLU A 167 7.49 -1.15 -0.53
CA GLU A 167 6.64 -0.72 -1.65
C GLU A 167 7.19 0.53 -2.33
N GLN A 168 7.72 1.49 -1.57
CA GLN A 168 8.31 2.70 -2.13
C GLN A 168 9.60 2.38 -2.92
N VAL A 169 10.47 1.54 -2.37
CA VAL A 169 11.68 1.08 -3.09
C VAL A 169 11.30 0.35 -4.37
N TRP A 170 10.36 -0.59 -4.28
CA TRP A 170 9.88 -1.34 -5.43
C TRP A 170 9.30 -0.44 -6.52
N ASP A 171 8.39 0.45 -6.15
CA ASP A 171 7.71 1.35 -7.08
C ASP A 171 8.68 2.34 -7.73
N SER A 172 9.68 2.83 -6.98
CA SER A 172 10.74 3.68 -7.52
C SER A 172 11.54 2.93 -8.59
N MET A 173 11.95 1.69 -8.31
CA MET A 173 12.68 0.86 -9.27
C MET A 173 11.83 0.51 -10.49
N ALA A 174 10.59 0.10 -10.30
CA ALA A 174 9.69 -0.28 -11.39
C ALA A 174 9.39 0.89 -12.34
N THR A 175 9.34 2.12 -11.82
CA THR A 175 9.17 3.35 -12.62
C THR A 175 10.35 3.60 -13.56
N LEU A 176 11.57 3.22 -13.18
CA LEU A 176 12.74 3.34 -14.05
C LEU A 176 12.71 2.40 -15.25
N VAL A 177 11.95 1.31 -15.14
CA VAL A 177 11.89 0.26 -16.17
C VAL A 177 10.69 0.42 -17.07
N VAL A 178 9.48 0.52 -16.50
CA VAL A 178 8.21 0.41 -17.22
C VAL A 178 7.61 1.77 -17.51
N PRO A 179 7.32 2.10 -18.78
CA PRO A 179 6.67 3.37 -19.12
C PRO A 179 5.23 3.38 -18.59
N ASP A 180 4.82 4.53 -18.06
CA ASP A 180 3.44 4.77 -17.59
C ASP A 180 2.88 3.63 -16.71
N ILE A 181 3.72 3.16 -15.81
CA ILE A 181 3.42 2.01 -14.93
C ILE A 181 2.13 2.20 -14.11
N ASP A 182 1.72 3.43 -13.84
CA ASP A 182 0.49 3.74 -13.11
C ASP A 182 -0.78 3.25 -13.80
N TYR A 183 -0.72 3.10 -15.12
CA TYR A 183 -1.83 2.59 -15.92
C TYR A 183 -1.75 1.09 -16.16
N ARG A 184 -0.63 0.46 -15.80
CA ARG A 184 -0.42 -0.97 -15.97
C ARG A 184 -1.11 -1.73 -14.84
N LYS A 185 -2.21 -2.41 -15.16
CA LYS A 185 -2.98 -3.18 -14.20
C LYS A 185 -2.51 -4.62 -14.12
N GLY A 186 -2.46 -5.14 -12.89
CA GLY A 186 -2.20 -6.56 -12.64
C GLY A 186 -3.43 -7.41 -12.85
N SER A 187 -3.27 -8.59 -13.41
CA SER A 187 -4.35 -9.59 -13.46
C SER A 187 -4.75 -10.09 -12.06
N ALA A 188 -3.88 -9.92 -11.07
CA ALA A 188 -4.13 -10.35 -9.69
C ALA A 188 -5.18 -9.52 -8.93
N LEU A 189 -5.46 -8.27 -9.37
CA LEU A 189 -6.52 -7.44 -8.76
C LEU A 189 -7.93 -7.73 -9.31
N ASN A 190 -8.02 -8.57 -10.32
CA ASN A 190 -9.29 -9.17 -10.77
C ASN A 190 -9.15 -10.69 -10.67
N PRO A 191 -8.97 -11.25 -9.46
CA PRO A 191 -8.90 -12.69 -9.32
C PRO A 191 -10.23 -13.23 -9.82
N ASN A 192 -10.17 -14.05 -10.86
CA ASN A 192 -11.34 -14.81 -11.24
C ASN A 192 -11.79 -15.62 -10.03
N ALA A 193 -13.09 -15.60 -9.75
CA ALA A 193 -13.62 -16.37 -8.66
C ALA A 193 -13.30 -17.85 -8.87
N VAL A 194 -12.74 -18.47 -7.82
CA VAL A 194 -12.45 -19.90 -7.79
C VAL A 194 -13.46 -20.57 -6.88
N VAL A 195 -14.27 -21.47 -7.41
CA VAL A 195 -15.25 -22.25 -6.65
C VAL A 195 -14.96 -23.72 -6.86
N GLY A 196 -14.78 -24.46 -5.78
CA GLY A 196 -14.44 -25.89 -5.85
C GLY A 196 -13.14 -26.17 -6.65
N GLY A 197 -12.14 -25.29 -6.55
CA GLY A 197 -10.87 -25.38 -7.29
C GLY A 197 -10.97 -24.97 -8.76
N ARG A 198 -12.11 -24.47 -9.23
CA ARG A 198 -12.30 -24.04 -10.61
C ARG A 198 -12.34 -22.52 -10.76
N ASN A 199 -11.58 -22.02 -11.69
CA ASN A 199 -11.62 -20.63 -12.10
C ASN A 199 -12.86 -20.39 -12.97
N LEU A 200 -13.75 -19.48 -12.54
CA LEU A 200 -15.01 -19.19 -13.23
C LEU A 200 -14.88 -18.20 -14.38
N GLY A 201 -13.71 -17.61 -14.59
CA GLY A 201 -13.53 -16.56 -15.60
C GLY A 201 -14.31 -15.26 -15.30
N LYS A 202 -14.95 -15.17 -14.14
CA LYS A 202 -15.71 -14.03 -13.65
C LYS A 202 -15.01 -13.43 -12.43
N SER A 203 -15.14 -12.12 -12.22
CA SER A 203 -14.64 -11.52 -10.98
C SER A 203 -15.38 -12.06 -9.76
N VAL A 204 -14.73 -12.06 -8.60
CA VAL A 204 -15.36 -12.44 -7.33
C VAL A 204 -16.61 -11.60 -7.06
N TYR A 205 -16.58 -10.33 -7.43
CA TYR A 205 -17.70 -9.40 -7.26
C TYR A 205 -18.91 -9.77 -8.14
N ASP A 206 -18.68 -10.18 -9.39
CA ASP A 206 -19.77 -10.61 -10.28
C ASP A 206 -20.40 -11.92 -9.81
N VAL A 207 -19.57 -12.86 -9.34
CA VAL A 207 -20.05 -14.10 -8.72
C VAL A 207 -20.83 -13.83 -7.45
N TYR A 208 -20.33 -12.90 -6.61
CA TYR A 208 -21.08 -12.48 -5.42
C TYR A 208 -22.45 -11.90 -5.76
N LYS A 209 -22.55 -11.03 -6.75
CA LYS A 209 -23.84 -10.48 -7.21
C LYS A 209 -24.80 -11.59 -7.70
N GLU A 210 -24.26 -12.55 -8.47
CA GLU A 210 -25.04 -13.66 -8.98
C GLU A 210 -25.59 -14.52 -7.82
N VAL A 211 -24.74 -14.87 -6.86
CA VAL A 211 -25.11 -15.69 -5.70
C VAL A 211 -26.03 -14.94 -4.73
N ALA A 212 -25.84 -13.63 -4.55
CA ALA A 212 -26.64 -12.80 -3.65
C ALA A 212 -28.12 -12.71 -4.08
N THR A 213 -28.41 -12.99 -5.35
CA THR A 213 -29.81 -13.04 -5.86
C THR A 213 -30.48 -14.40 -5.67
N LEU A 214 -29.72 -15.44 -5.29
CA LEU A 214 -30.19 -16.79 -5.12
C LEU A 214 -30.76 -17.00 -3.71
N LYS A 215 -31.77 -17.85 -3.60
CA LYS A 215 -32.27 -18.34 -2.30
C LYS A 215 -31.24 -19.31 -1.70
N PRO A 216 -31.17 -19.45 -0.37
CA PRO A 216 -30.24 -20.38 0.28
C PRO A 216 -30.29 -21.80 -0.25
N THR A 217 -31.49 -22.29 -0.62
CA THR A 217 -31.72 -23.61 -1.20
C THR A 217 -31.21 -23.75 -2.65
N GLU A 218 -31.06 -22.66 -3.37
CA GLU A 218 -30.59 -22.61 -4.76
C GLU A 218 -29.06 -22.52 -4.85
N ILE A 219 -28.40 -22.05 -3.78
CA ILE A 219 -26.95 -21.89 -3.74
C ILE A 219 -26.23 -23.23 -3.89
N SER A 220 -26.73 -24.31 -3.23
CA SER A 220 -26.14 -25.64 -3.36
C SER A 220 -26.22 -26.15 -4.80
N ALA A 221 -27.38 -26.03 -5.43
CA ALA A 221 -27.55 -26.41 -6.83
C ALA A 221 -26.70 -25.59 -7.79
N TRP A 222 -26.51 -24.30 -7.50
CA TRP A 222 -25.62 -23.43 -8.27
C TRP A 222 -24.17 -23.90 -8.13
N VAL A 223 -23.69 -24.20 -6.90
CA VAL A 223 -22.35 -24.73 -6.65
C VAL A 223 -22.12 -26.04 -7.37
N ASP A 224 -23.06 -26.97 -7.27
CA ASP A 224 -22.98 -28.27 -7.95
C ASP A 224 -22.93 -28.12 -9.48
N LYS A 225 -23.71 -27.21 -10.04
CA LYS A 225 -23.65 -26.85 -11.46
C LYS A 225 -22.29 -26.30 -11.88
N VAL A 226 -21.72 -25.41 -11.06
CA VAL A 226 -20.39 -24.80 -11.29
C VAL A 226 -19.31 -25.89 -11.21
N ILE A 227 -19.37 -26.78 -10.23
CA ILE A 227 -18.40 -27.86 -10.05
C ILE A 227 -18.53 -28.93 -11.13
N SER A 228 -19.76 -29.28 -11.54
CA SER A 228 -20.02 -30.31 -12.55
C SER A 228 -19.81 -29.85 -14.00
N TYR A 229 -19.78 -28.53 -14.25
CA TYR A 229 -19.51 -28.00 -15.58
C TYR A 229 -18.07 -28.28 -15.98
N SER A 230 -17.85 -29.34 -16.78
CA SER A 230 -16.55 -29.64 -17.40
C SER A 230 -16.52 -29.04 -18.80
N PRO A 231 -15.73 -28.01 -19.07
CA PRO A 231 -15.41 -27.72 -20.46
C PRO A 231 -14.64 -28.93 -20.99
N ALA A 232 -15.09 -29.51 -22.08
CA ALA A 232 -14.42 -30.62 -22.75
C ALA A 232 -12.96 -30.24 -23.08
N SER A 233 -12.05 -31.15 -22.75
CA SER A 233 -10.62 -31.20 -23.09
C SER A 233 -9.63 -30.38 -22.24
N SER A 234 -9.07 -31.07 -21.25
CA SER A 234 -7.62 -31.30 -21.26
C SER A 234 -7.31 -32.57 -20.46
N LYS A 235 -6.82 -33.57 -21.16
CA LYS A 235 -6.30 -34.81 -20.60
C LYS A 235 -5.01 -34.56 -19.82
N GLY A 236 -4.98 -35.06 -18.60
CA GLY A 236 -3.79 -35.65 -17.97
C GLY A 236 -2.82 -34.74 -17.27
N GLY A 237 -2.58 -35.03 -16.00
CA GLY A 237 -1.29 -34.81 -15.38
C GLY A 237 -1.28 -34.03 -14.05
N ASP A 238 -1.12 -34.80 -13.01
CA ASP A 238 -0.48 -34.53 -11.72
C ASP A 238 -0.56 -33.18 -11.00
N SER A 239 -1.10 -33.28 -9.81
CA SER A 239 -1.33 -32.25 -8.79
C SER A 239 -0.07 -31.65 -8.15
N MET A 240 1.13 -31.90 -8.64
CA MET A 240 2.39 -31.43 -8.04
C MET A 240 3.12 -30.32 -8.79
N MET A 241 2.59 -29.84 -9.92
CA MET A 241 3.22 -28.78 -10.74
C MET A 241 2.56 -27.40 -10.66
N MET A 242 1.73 -27.13 -9.68
CA MET A 242 1.08 -25.80 -9.58
C MET A 242 1.99 -24.69 -9.01
N MET A 243 3.14 -24.99 -8.46
CA MET A 243 4.02 -23.99 -7.89
C MET A 243 5.05 -23.42 -8.87
N ASP A 244 5.37 -24.14 -9.93
CA ASP A 244 6.35 -23.71 -10.93
C ASP A 244 5.72 -22.95 -12.12
N SER A 245 4.43 -23.10 -12.35
CA SER A 245 3.71 -22.43 -13.44
C SER A 245 3.36 -20.97 -13.16
N MET A 246 3.51 -20.48 -11.92
CA MET A 246 3.39 -19.04 -11.61
C MET A 246 4.59 -18.20 -12.08
N MET A 247 5.70 -18.83 -12.41
CA MET A 247 6.87 -18.15 -12.97
C MET A 247 7.03 -18.30 -14.48
N SER A 248 6.20 -19.09 -15.14
CA SER A 248 6.21 -19.30 -16.59
C SER A 248 4.81 -19.30 -17.20
N ALA A 249 4.05 -18.24 -16.96
CA ALA A 249 2.80 -18.03 -17.67
C ALA A 249 3.07 -17.52 -19.09
N LYS A 250 3.20 -18.43 -20.01
CA LYS A 250 2.78 -18.21 -21.40
C LYS A 250 1.25 -18.21 -21.39
N ASP A 251 0.68 -17.04 -21.17
CA ASP A 251 -0.76 -16.86 -21.07
C ASP A 251 -1.44 -17.07 -22.41
N SER A 252 -2.24 -18.11 -22.45
CA SER A 252 -3.39 -18.23 -23.35
C SER A 252 -4.68 -17.85 -22.61
N ASN A 253 -4.83 -16.62 -22.18
CA ASN A 253 -6.12 -16.00 -21.83
C ASN A 253 -6.05 -14.49 -21.95
N ALA A 254 -5.86 -14.04 -23.19
CA ALA A 254 -6.06 -12.66 -23.60
C ALA A 254 -7.55 -12.43 -23.91
N ALA A 255 -8.36 -12.29 -22.88
CA ALA A 255 -9.71 -11.75 -23.04
C ALA A 255 -9.80 -10.43 -22.27
N ALA A 256 -9.81 -9.35 -23.00
CA ALA A 256 -9.77 -7.94 -22.64
C ALA A 256 -8.33 -7.36 -22.53
N ALA A 257 -7.52 -7.61 -23.53
CA ALA A 257 -6.39 -6.73 -23.83
C ALA A 257 -6.99 -5.39 -24.29
N THR A 258 -7.01 -4.39 -23.41
CA THR A 258 -7.20 -3.01 -23.78
C THR A 258 -6.14 -2.64 -24.82
N LYS A 259 -6.42 -1.66 -25.71
CA LYS A 259 -5.47 -1.15 -26.73
C LYS A 259 -4.07 -0.82 -26.20
N ASP A 260 -3.91 -0.76 -24.89
CA ASP A 260 -2.67 -0.45 -24.17
C ASP A 260 -1.74 -1.65 -23.93
N SER A 261 -2.19 -2.90 -24.13
CA SER A 261 -1.35 -4.09 -23.90
C SER A 261 -0.11 -4.15 -24.80
N ALA A 262 -0.20 -3.58 -25.99
CA ALA A 262 0.93 -3.50 -26.91
C ALA A 262 2.09 -2.63 -26.38
N LYS A 263 1.77 -1.61 -25.55
CA LYS A 263 2.73 -0.68 -24.95
C LYS A 263 3.70 -1.38 -24.01
N TRP A 264 3.24 -2.38 -23.29
CA TRP A 264 4.02 -3.12 -22.32
C TRP A 264 4.51 -4.49 -22.84
N SER A 265 4.35 -4.73 -24.13
CA SER A 265 4.85 -5.96 -24.75
C SER A 265 6.36 -6.07 -24.60
N GLY A 266 6.80 -7.19 -24.03
CA GLY A 266 8.21 -7.48 -23.78
C GLY A 266 8.78 -6.94 -22.47
N TYR A 267 7.99 -6.29 -21.61
CA TYR A 267 8.37 -6.04 -20.23
C TYR A 267 7.94 -7.19 -19.33
N ASN A 268 8.72 -7.48 -18.29
CA ASN A 268 8.38 -8.52 -17.32
C ASN A 268 6.98 -8.28 -16.74
N ALA A 269 6.13 -9.31 -16.81
CA ALA A 269 4.73 -9.24 -16.34
C ALA A 269 4.61 -8.92 -14.84
N GLY A 270 5.59 -9.32 -14.06
CA GLY A 270 5.64 -9.04 -12.60
C GLY A 270 6.03 -7.61 -12.23
N LEU A 271 6.51 -6.78 -13.17
CA LEU A 271 6.82 -5.38 -12.89
C LEU A 271 5.55 -4.53 -12.94
N LEU A 272 4.85 -4.50 -11.84
CA LEU A 272 3.64 -3.72 -11.57
C LEU A 272 3.88 -2.82 -10.37
N ARG A 273 3.02 -1.83 -10.14
CA ARG A 273 3.01 -1.12 -8.85
C ARG A 273 2.78 -2.09 -7.70
N ALA A 274 3.40 -1.85 -6.58
CA ALA A 274 3.23 -2.68 -5.38
C ALA A 274 1.75 -2.85 -4.98
N ALA A 275 0.94 -1.82 -5.21
CA ALA A 275 -0.50 -1.86 -4.97
C ALA A 275 -1.28 -2.81 -5.89
N GLU A 276 -0.71 -3.16 -7.05
CA GLU A 276 -1.29 -4.08 -8.04
C GLU A 276 -0.84 -5.54 -7.80
N LEU A 277 0.05 -5.77 -6.84
CA LEU A 277 0.52 -7.09 -6.46
C LEU A 277 -0.26 -7.65 -5.27
N SER A 278 -0.26 -8.97 -5.12
CA SER A 278 -0.83 -9.62 -3.94
C SER A 278 -0.14 -9.14 -2.66
N ALA A 279 -0.88 -8.97 -1.57
CA ALA A 279 -0.30 -8.68 -0.27
C ALA A 279 -0.85 -9.66 0.78
N PRO A 280 0.04 -10.42 1.43
CA PRO A 280 1.49 -10.41 1.23
C PRO A 280 1.91 -11.06 -0.11
N THR A 281 3.02 -10.60 -0.68
CA THR A 281 3.67 -11.28 -1.80
C THR A 281 4.30 -12.60 -1.34
N PRO A 282 4.61 -13.54 -2.27
CA PRO A 282 5.31 -14.77 -1.94
C PRO A 282 6.63 -14.53 -1.18
N PRO A 283 7.09 -15.46 -0.32
CA PRO A 283 8.27 -15.27 0.53
C PRO A 283 9.55 -14.87 -0.20
N ASP A 284 9.74 -15.37 -1.42
CA ASP A 284 10.93 -15.06 -2.24
C ASP A 284 10.84 -13.74 -3.01
N HIS A 285 9.69 -13.11 -3.03
CA HIS A 285 9.50 -11.85 -3.71
C HIS A 285 10.28 -10.71 -3.02
N PHE A 286 10.79 -9.76 -3.83
CA PHE A 286 11.54 -8.59 -3.33
C PHE A 286 10.81 -7.85 -2.20
N LEU A 287 9.53 -7.54 -2.38
CA LEU A 287 8.74 -6.82 -1.38
C LEU A 287 8.74 -7.54 -0.03
N ARG A 288 8.59 -8.88 -0.04
CA ARG A 288 8.57 -9.67 1.20
C ARG A 288 9.92 -9.66 1.90
N LYS A 289 11.02 -9.78 1.16
CA LYS A 289 12.39 -9.70 1.69
C LYS A 289 12.70 -8.31 2.25
N PHE A 290 12.11 -7.26 1.68
CA PHE A 290 12.30 -5.88 2.12
C PHE A 290 11.38 -5.44 3.26
N GLY A 291 10.60 -6.34 3.84
CA GLY A 291 9.78 -6.07 5.03
C GLY A 291 8.35 -5.64 4.72
N GLN A 292 7.80 -6.04 3.55
CA GLN A 292 6.38 -5.87 3.29
C GLN A 292 5.55 -6.53 4.40
N SER A 293 4.62 -5.78 4.98
CA SER A 293 3.67 -6.34 5.95
C SER A 293 2.54 -7.12 5.27
N SER A 294 1.91 -8.00 6.04
CA SER A 294 0.57 -8.46 5.71
C SER A 294 -0.41 -7.28 5.85
N ARG A 295 -1.45 -7.20 5.02
CA ARG A 295 -2.47 -6.14 5.14
C ARG A 295 -3.24 -6.17 6.47
N GLU A 296 -3.13 -7.25 7.20
CA GLU A 296 -3.80 -7.45 8.49
C GLU A 296 -3.19 -6.62 9.64
N VAL A 297 -1.92 -6.22 9.50
CA VAL A 297 -1.22 -5.45 10.53
C VAL A 297 -0.86 -4.06 9.99
N ILE A 298 -1.41 -3.01 10.59
CA ILE A 298 -1.31 -1.63 10.08
C ILE A 298 0.14 -1.12 10.01
N GLU A 299 0.99 -1.49 10.96
CA GLU A 299 2.40 -1.11 11.03
C GLU A 299 3.34 -2.34 11.02
N GLY A 300 2.90 -3.45 10.45
CA GLY A 300 3.68 -4.70 10.43
C GLY A 300 4.85 -4.73 9.45
N GLY A 301 5.11 -3.62 8.74
CA GLY A 301 6.30 -3.49 7.90
C GLY A 301 7.56 -3.31 8.75
N SER A 302 8.60 -4.11 8.48
CA SER A 302 9.91 -3.88 9.12
C SER A 302 10.67 -2.79 8.38
N SER A 303 11.07 -1.75 9.12
CA SER A 303 12.01 -0.74 8.64
C SER A 303 13.46 -1.06 9.02
N GLU A 304 13.70 -2.15 9.75
CA GLU A 304 15.03 -2.58 10.13
C GLU A 304 15.79 -3.09 8.91
N SER A 305 17.06 -2.72 8.84
CA SER A 305 17.95 -3.17 7.77
C SER A 305 18.46 -4.58 8.08
N ASP A 306 18.25 -5.51 7.14
CA ASP A 306 18.81 -6.86 7.21
C ASP A 306 19.85 -7.04 6.10
N VAL A 307 20.87 -7.86 6.38
CA VAL A 307 21.90 -8.23 5.42
C VAL A 307 21.31 -8.85 4.16
N THR A 308 20.24 -9.62 4.31
CA THR A 308 19.52 -10.24 3.18
C THR A 308 18.93 -9.21 2.21
N GLN A 309 18.51 -8.07 2.72
CA GLN A 309 17.98 -6.97 1.91
C GLN A 309 19.09 -6.33 1.08
N VAL A 310 20.25 -6.05 1.70
CA VAL A 310 21.41 -5.52 0.99
C VAL A 310 21.90 -6.49 -0.10
N LEU A 311 21.99 -7.78 0.21
CA LEU A 311 22.36 -8.80 -0.77
C LEU A 311 21.34 -8.91 -1.91
N SER A 312 20.06 -8.73 -1.65
CA SER A 312 19.00 -8.75 -2.66
C SER A 312 19.07 -7.55 -3.61
N LEU A 313 19.57 -6.41 -3.13
CA LEU A 313 19.85 -5.25 -3.98
C LEU A 313 21.09 -5.52 -4.83
N ILE A 314 22.20 -5.90 -4.21
CA ILE A 314 23.50 -6.03 -4.88
C ILE A 314 23.50 -7.14 -5.92
N ASN A 315 22.99 -8.33 -5.58
CA ASN A 315 23.13 -9.54 -6.43
C ASN A 315 21.80 -10.04 -7.04
N GLY A 316 20.72 -9.30 -6.90
CA GLY A 316 19.40 -9.84 -7.18
C GLY A 316 18.57 -9.04 -8.16
N HIS A 317 17.58 -8.38 -7.61
CA HIS A 317 16.50 -7.75 -8.38
C HIS A 317 16.97 -6.54 -9.21
N VAL A 318 17.84 -5.70 -8.64
CA VAL A 318 18.36 -4.49 -9.32
C VAL A 318 19.11 -4.88 -10.59
N GLU A 319 20.04 -5.81 -10.50
CA GLU A 319 20.85 -6.23 -11.65
C GLU A 319 19.99 -6.91 -12.71
N LYS A 320 19.20 -7.89 -12.32
CA LYS A 320 18.46 -8.76 -13.27
C LYS A 320 17.23 -8.11 -13.88
N SER A 321 16.51 -7.29 -13.11
CA SER A 321 15.21 -6.76 -13.52
C SER A 321 15.25 -5.31 -14.00
N ILE A 322 16.27 -4.55 -13.61
CA ILE A 322 16.38 -3.12 -13.94
C ILE A 322 17.54 -2.88 -14.88
N ILE A 323 18.76 -3.26 -14.49
CA ILE A 323 19.97 -2.96 -15.25
C ILE A 323 20.06 -3.83 -16.49
N ALA A 324 19.69 -5.11 -16.43
CA ALA A 324 19.68 -6.02 -17.55
C ALA A 324 18.56 -5.74 -18.58
N GLU A 325 17.49 -5.03 -18.16
CA GLU A 325 16.35 -4.72 -19.04
C GLU A 325 16.73 -3.66 -20.09
N SER A 326 16.97 -4.11 -21.30
CA SER A 326 17.43 -3.25 -22.39
C SER A 326 16.43 -2.17 -22.82
N LYS A 327 15.14 -2.40 -22.57
CA LYS A 327 14.04 -1.50 -22.92
C LYS A 327 13.67 -0.53 -21.80
N ALA A 328 14.35 -0.58 -20.65
CA ALA A 328 14.03 0.26 -19.50
C ALA A 328 14.01 1.74 -19.90
N VAL A 329 12.97 2.45 -19.41
CA VAL A 329 12.72 3.86 -19.77
C VAL A 329 13.89 4.75 -19.36
N VAL A 330 14.55 4.43 -18.27
CA VAL A 330 15.68 5.22 -17.75
C VAL A 330 16.82 5.31 -18.76
N TYR A 331 17.08 4.26 -19.55
CA TYR A 331 18.11 4.32 -20.59
C TYR A 331 17.78 5.31 -21.70
N LYS A 332 16.49 5.35 -22.12
CA LYS A 332 16.06 6.31 -23.16
C LYS A 332 16.32 7.75 -22.72
N SER A 333 15.99 8.06 -21.45
CA SER A 333 16.19 9.39 -20.89
C SER A 333 17.67 9.77 -20.79
N ILE A 334 18.53 8.83 -20.38
CA ILE A 334 19.96 9.06 -20.23
C ILE A 334 20.67 9.14 -21.61
N GLU A 335 20.32 8.23 -22.53
CA GLU A 335 20.91 8.17 -23.86
C GLU A 335 20.52 9.36 -24.76
N ALA A 336 19.40 10.00 -24.48
CA ALA A 336 19.00 11.24 -25.16
C ALA A 336 19.90 12.46 -24.80
N ALA A 337 20.67 12.38 -23.71
CA ALA A 337 21.57 13.44 -23.31
C ALA A 337 22.79 13.52 -24.24
N ALA A 338 23.18 14.74 -24.62
CA ALA A 338 24.16 14.98 -25.66
C ALA A 338 25.61 14.67 -25.23
N SER A 339 25.97 14.97 -23.98
CA SER A 339 27.33 14.80 -23.47
C SER A 339 27.42 13.72 -22.39
N PRO A 340 28.59 13.12 -22.14
CA PRO A 340 28.78 12.21 -21.02
C PRO A 340 28.45 12.83 -19.68
N GLU A 341 28.74 14.10 -19.50
CA GLU A 341 28.41 14.88 -18.30
C GLU A 341 26.87 14.99 -18.11
N ASP A 342 26.14 15.31 -19.18
CA ASP A 342 24.69 15.41 -19.14
C ASP A 342 24.04 14.04 -18.93
N LYS A 343 24.67 12.96 -19.38
CA LYS A 343 24.23 11.58 -19.08
C LYS A 343 24.33 11.26 -17.59
N VAL A 344 25.40 11.66 -16.94
CA VAL A 344 25.54 11.51 -15.47
C VAL A 344 24.48 12.35 -14.77
N LYS A 345 24.27 13.61 -15.18
CA LYS A 345 23.20 14.47 -14.62
C LYS A 345 21.82 13.83 -14.77
N ALA A 346 21.53 13.30 -15.95
CA ALA A 346 20.26 12.62 -16.22
C ALA A 346 20.07 11.36 -15.33
N ALA A 347 21.12 10.57 -15.10
CA ALA A 347 21.09 9.42 -14.22
C ALA A 347 20.80 9.82 -12.77
N PHE A 348 21.47 10.87 -12.24
CA PHE A 348 21.22 11.41 -10.91
C PHE A 348 19.80 11.94 -10.75
N LEU A 349 19.32 12.71 -11.71
CA LEU A 349 17.94 13.21 -11.68
C LEU A 349 16.90 12.07 -11.72
N ALA A 350 17.17 11.03 -12.51
CA ALA A 350 16.25 9.89 -12.61
C ALA A 350 16.20 9.04 -11.34
N VAL A 351 17.34 8.85 -10.64
CA VAL A 351 17.45 7.93 -9.51
C VAL A 351 17.38 8.67 -8.17
N LEU A 352 18.10 9.78 -8.03
CA LEU A 352 18.26 10.52 -6.76
C LEU A 352 17.54 11.87 -6.74
N THR A 353 16.89 12.26 -7.84
CA THR A 353 16.12 13.53 -7.96
C THR A 353 16.92 14.81 -7.67
N ARG A 354 18.26 14.76 -7.74
CA ARG A 354 19.17 15.89 -7.59
C ARG A 354 20.24 15.90 -8.67
N TYR A 355 20.93 17.02 -8.80
CA TYR A 355 22.16 17.09 -9.61
C TYR A 355 23.34 16.47 -8.88
N PRO A 356 24.29 15.87 -9.62
CA PRO A 356 25.56 15.42 -9.05
C PRO A 356 26.40 16.60 -8.58
N THR A 357 27.18 16.40 -7.54
CA THR A 357 28.22 17.33 -7.11
C THR A 357 29.39 17.36 -8.11
N PRO A 358 30.25 18.39 -8.11
CA PRO A 358 31.44 18.39 -8.95
C PRO A 358 32.31 17.14 -8.78
N ALA A 359 32.52 16.69 -7.54
CA ALA A 359 33.33 15.50 -7.25
C ALA A 359 32.70 14.21 -7.82
N GLU A 360 31.35 14.08 -7.76
CA GLU A 360 30.64 12.95 -8.36
C GLU A 360 30.73 13.00 -9.90
N LEU A 361 30.68 14.17 -10.51
CA LEU A 361 30.90 14.33 -11.95
C LEU A 361 32.29 13.90 -12.37
N ASP A 362 33.34 14.37 -11.67
CA ASP A 362 34.71 14.03 -11.95
C ASP A 362 34.95 12.51 -11.89
N LEU A 363 34.27 11.84 -10.94
CA LEU A 363 34.36 10.40 -10.78
C LEU A 363 33.61 9.60 -11.87
N LEU A 364 32.42 10.05 -12.28
CA LEU A 364 31.49 9.24 -13.07
C LEU A 364 31.48 9.61 -14.56
N VAL A 365 31.95 10.79 -14.97
CA VAL A 365 32.06 11.14 -16.39
C VAL A 365 33.00 10.20 -17.17
N PRO A 366 34.16 9.78 -16.64
CA PRO A 366 34.98 8.74 -17.31
C PRO A 366 34.22 7.43 -17.54
N GLU A 367 33.36 7.04 -16.60
CA GLU A 367 32.53 5.84 -16.73
C GLU A 367 31.46 6.02 -17.81
N ALA A 368 30.78 7.17 -17.84
CA ALA A 368 29.78 7.48 -18.86
C ALA A 368 30.31 7.48 -20.30
N LYS A 369 31.62 7.76 -20.49
CA LYS A 369 32.31 7.68 -21.81
C LYS A 369 32.38 6.26 -22.35
N LYS A 370 32.24 5.22 -21.52
CA LYS A 370 32.22 3.79 -21.96
C LYS A 370 30.89 3.39 -22.61
N GLY A 371 29.99 4.37 -22.83
CA GLY A 371 28.70 4.13 -23.44
C GLY A 371 27.72 3.41 -22.51
N ARG A 372 26.92 2.51 -23.05
CA ARG A 372 25.82 1.86 -22.30
C ARG A 372 26.31 1.05 -21.09
N GLU A 373 27.45 0.39 -21.19
CA GLU A 373 28.03 -0.35 -20.05
C GLU A 373 28.40 0.58 -18.90
N GLY A 374 28.99 1.72 -19.20
CA GLY A 374 29.28 2.74 -18.17
C GLY A 374 28.00 3.29 -17.52
N ILE A 375 26.93 3.49 -18.31
CA ILE A 375 25.62 3.92 -17.77
C ILE A 375 25.04 2.84 -16.85
N LYS A 376 25.16 1.56 -17.19
CA LYS A 376 24.74 0.47 -16.28
C LYS A 376 25.46 0.51 -14.95
N ASN A 377 26.78 0.70 -14.99
CA ASN A 377 27.61 0.78 -13.78
C ASN A 377 27.20 1.99 -12.91
N ILE A 378 26.93 3.14 -13.53
CA ILE A 378 26.45 4.34 -12.83
C ILE A 378 25.10 4.04 -12.18
N LEU A 379 24.12 3.52 -12.91
CA LEU A 379 22.81 3.16 -12.35
C LEU A 379 22.92 2.14 -11.21
N TYR A 380 23.81 1.14 -11.36
CA TYR A 380 24.06 0.17 -10.32
C TYR A 380 24.56 0.82 -9.02
N VAL A 381 25.54 1.74 -9.12
CA VAL A 381 26.06 2.46 -7.97
C VAL A 381 24.97 3.33 -7.30
N LEU A 382 24.20 4.08 -8.11
CA LEU A 382 23.16 4.97 -7.59
C LEU A 382 22.04 4.21 -6.90
N LEU A 383 21.55 3.11 -7.49
CA LEU A 383 20.49 2.28 -6.93
C LEU A 383 20.90 1.52 -5.65
N ASN A 384 22.20 1.26 -5.49
CA ASN A 384 22.75 0.63 -4.29
C ASN A 384 23.27 1.67 -3.25
N SER A 385 23.11 2.95 -3.51
CA SER A 385 23.52 4.00 -2.56
C SER A 385 22.55 4.10 -1.39
N ASN A 386 23.05 4.50 -0.24
CA ASN A 386 22.20 4.79 0.92
C ASN A 386 21.20 5.93 0.62
N GLU A 387 21.59 6.88 -0.23
CA GLU A 387 20.74 8.00 -0.61
C GLU A 387 19.47 7.54 -1.33
N PHE A 388 19.58 6.51 -2.20
CA PHE A 388 18.39 5.94 -2.86
C PHE A 388 17.43 5.27 -1.89
N MET A 389 17.93 4.73 -0.77
CA MET A 389 17.12 3.98 0.19
C MET A 389 16.38 4.85 1.19
N PHE A 390 16.71 6.14 1.28
CA PHE A 390 16.14 7.06 2.24
C PHE A 390 15.36 8.18 1.55
N ILE A 391 14.31 8.64 2.22
CA ILE A 391 13.58 9.85 1.83
C ILE A 391 14.27 11.03 2.52
N LEU A 392 14.91 11.85 1.69
CA LEU A 392 15.65 13.02 2.10
C LEU A 392 14.81 14.31 1.97
#